data_93d7d2dbab6ac198f0459c38699f8b37
#
_entry.id   93d7d2dbab6ac198f0459c38699f8b37
#
_cell.length_a   1.000
_cell.length_b   1.000
_cell.length_c   1.000
_cell.angle_alpha   90.00
_cell.angle_beta   90.00
_cell.angle_gamma   90.00
#
_symmetry.space_group_name_H-M   'P 1'
#
loop_
_entity.id
_entity.type
_entity.pdbx_description
1 polymer ?
#
loop_
_entity_poly.entity_id
_entity_poly.type
_entity_poly.pdbx_seq_one_letter_code
_entity_poly.pdbx_strand_id
1 'polypeptide(L)'
;APDGKVKLVGHSMGGILSCLYAGIRPERVESVVSLEGFGIAPTTSDMAPERYGQWLGALKKPPRMHAYADRAAFARRLMHTDRFLTAERAEFLAKHLARVGDGENRAGLRHHGIIWNGDPWHKAPAPYLFRLEESMAIWRQIICPVLWVAGRQSWVIRDFGQRPGDWEARQACFANVREEWVDQADHMLHHDQPAEVARIVEAFIG
;
A
#
# COMPACT_ATOMS: atom_id res chain seq x y z
N ALA A 1 -6.33 -14.01 -16.16
CA ALA A 1 -6.10 -14.95 -17.27
C ALA A 1 -6.33 -16.37 -16.73
N PRO A 2 -7.34 -17.11 -17.21
CA PRO A 2 -7.64 -18.46 -16.70
C PRO A 2 -6.46 -19.42 -16.85
N ASP A 3 -5.74 -19.37 -17.99
CA ASP A 3 -4.74 -20.37 -18.38
C ASP A 3 -3.34 -19.80 -18.66
N GLY A 4 -3.13 -18.51 -18.44
CA GLY A 4 -1.86 -17.82 -18.70
C GLY A 4 -1.17 -17.31 -17.44
N LYS A 5 0.10 -16.94 -17.56
CA LYS A 5 0.81 -16.18 -16.53
C LYS A 5 0.35 -14.73 -16.54
N VAL A 6 0.41 -14.08 -15.38
CA VAL A 6 0.06 -12.68 -15.18
C VAL A 6 1.28 -11.87 -14.76
N LYS A 7 1.31 -10.61 -15.18
CA LYS A 7 2.22 -9.59 -14.63
C LYS A 7 1.48 -8.86 -13.54
N LEU A 8 2.06 -8.76 -12.35
CA LEU A 8 1.43 -8.14 -11.19
C LEU A 8 2.10 -6.80 -10.89
N VAL A 9 1.30 -5.77 -10.74
CA VAL A 9 1.75 -4.45 -10.25
C VAL A 9 0.91 -4.10 -9.03
N GLY A 10 1.54 -3.91 -7.90
CA GLY A 10 0.84 -3.62 -6.65
C GLY A 10 1.51 -2.52 -5.86
N HIS A 11 0.70 -1.62 -5.26
CA HIS A 11 1.17 -0.57 -4.38
C HIS A 11 0.91 -0.93 -2.91
N SER A 12 1.87 -0.68 -2.03
CA SER A 12 1.74 -0.85 -0.59
C SER A 12 1.25 -2.28 -0.23
N MET A 13 0.11 -2.42 0.40
CA MET A 13 -0.52 -3.72 0.67
C MET A 13 -0.72 -4.54 -0.63
N GLY A 14 -1.05 -3.90 -1.75
CA GLY A 14 -1.14 -4.58 -3.05
C GLY A 14 0.19 -5.16 -3.52
N GLY A 15 1.31 -4.50 -3.25
CA GLY A 15 2.66 -5.02 -3.52
C GLY A 15 3.00 -6.22 -2.64
N ILE A 16 2.68 -6.15 -1.35
CA ILE A 16 2.83 -7.29 -0.41
C ILE A 16 2.03 -8.51 -0.91
N LEU A 17 0.75 -8.31 -1.25
CA LEU A 17 -0.12 -9.37 -1.73
C LEU A 17 0.35 -9.96 -3.06
N SER A 18 0.87 -9.12 -3.97
CA SER A 18 1.44 -9.57 -5.24
C SER A 18 2.65 -10.49 -5.03
N CYS A 19 3.55 -10.13 -4.12
CA CYS A 19 4.68 -10.97 -3.76
C CYS A 19 4.25 -12.28 -3.05
N LEU A 20 3.27 -12.22 -2.15
CA LEU A 20 2.73 -13.43 -1.52
C LEU A 20 2.09 -14.35 -2.56
N TYR A 21 1.26 -13.81 -3.47
CA TYR A 21 0.64 -14.63 -4.53
C TYR A 21 1.69 -15.26 -5.44
N ALA A 22 2.71 -14.49 -5.83
CA ALA A 22 3.80 -15.01 -6.68
C ALA A 22 4.59 -16.14 -6.04
N GLY A 23 4.79 -16.12 -4.72
CA GLY A 23 5.45 -17.21 -4.00
C GLY A 23 4.56 -18.43 -3.74
N ILE A 24 3.24 -18.21 -3.59
CA ILE A 24 2.26 -19.31 -3.41
C ILE A 24 1.93 -20.00 -4.74
N ARG A 25 1.91 -19.22 -5.85
CA ARG A 25 1.55 -19.72 -7.19
C ARG A 25 2.61 -19.29 -8.23
N PRO A 26 3.87 -19.71 -8.07
CA PRO A 26 4.97 -19.26 -8.92
C PRO A 26 4.77 -19.59 -10.40
N GLU A 27 4.06 -20.67 -10.71
CA GLU A 27 3.71 -21.08 -12.06
C GLU A 27 2.75 -20.10 -12.78
N ARG A 28 2.05 -19.26 -12.01
CA ARG A 28 1.02 -18.34 -12.52
C ARG A 28 1.53 -16.93 -12.77
N VAL A 29 2.73 -16.59 -12.32
CA VAL A 29 3.24 -15.22 -12.35
C VAL A 29 4.44 -15.12 -13.27
N GLU A 30 4.40 -14.13 -14.17
CA GLU A 30 5.47 -13.81 -15.11
C GLU A 30 6.46 -12.81 -14.52
N SER A 31 5.94 -11.77 -13.84
CA SER A 31 6.73 -10.75 -13.16
C SER A 31 5.93 -10.05 -12.07
N VAL A 32 6.64 -9.44 -11.12
CA VAL A 32 6.02 -8.64 -10.05
C VAL A 32 6.69 -7.27 -9.99
N VAL A 33 5.89 -6.21 -9.96
CA VAL A 33 6.32 -4.86 -9.56
C VAL A 33 5.66 -4.52 -8.23
N SER A 34 6.48 -4.31 -7.22
CA SER A 34 6.04 -3.89 -5.89
C SER A 34 6.41 -2.43 -5.65
N LEU A 35 5.42 -1.55 -5.72
CA LEU A 35 5.54 -0.14 -5.42
C LEU A 35 5.33 0.05 -3.91
N GLU A 36 6.38 0.35 -3.13
CA GLU A 36 6.29 0.56 -1.67
C GLU A 36 5.69 -0.62 -0.88
N GLY A 37 5.73 -1.83 -1.41
CA GLY A 37 5.13 -3.02 -0.83
C GLY A 37 6.15 -4.03 -0.32
N PHE A 38 7.04 -3.61 0.57
CA PHE A 38 8.18 -4.39 1.06
C PHE A 38 7.90 -5.16 2.36
N GLY A 39 6.64 -5.28 2.73
CA GLY A 39 6.20 -5.78 4.03
C GLY A 39 6.14 -4.67 5.08
N ILE A 40 5.67 -5.02 6.26
CA ILE A 40 5.60 -4.11 7.41
C ILE A 40 6.58 -4.53 8.50
N ALA A 41 6.71 -3.73 9.55
CA ALA A 41 7.53 -4.06 10.71
C ALA A 41 7.19 -5.44 11.27
N PRO A 42 8.18 -6.20 11.74
CA PRO A 42 7.93 -7.48 12.40
C PRO A 42 6.97 -7.31 13.58
N THR A 43 6.09 -8.27 13.78
CA THR A 43 5.21 -8.33 14.94
C THR A 43 5.57 -9.53 15.82
N THR A 44 5.40 -9.37 17.12
CA THR A 44 5.67 -10.41 18.10
C THR A 44 4.38 -10.95 18.70
N SER A 45 4.41 -12.18 19.21
CA SER A 45 3.19 -12.87 19.68
C SER A 45 2.51 -12.18 20.87
N ASP A 46 3.27 -11.43 21.68
CA ASP A 46 2.75 -10.62 22.80
C ASP A 46 1.85 -9.46 22.35
N MET A 47 1.95 -9.02 21.08
CA MET A 47 1.06 -8.02 20.49
C MET A 47 -0.34 -8.58 20.16
N ALA A 48 -0.53 -9.90 20.16
CA ALA A 48 -1.77 -10.52 19.73
C ALA A 48 -2.99 -10.14 20.61
N PRO A 49 -2.92 -10.13 21.96
CA PRO A 49 -4.07 -9.78 22.77
C PRO A 49 -4.62 -8.38 22.48
N GLU A 50 -3.74 -7.40 22.31
CA GLU A 50 -4.13 -6.03 21.96
C GLU A 50 -4.74 -6.00 20.55
N ARG A 51 -4.14 -6.67 19.58
CA ARG A 51 -4.62 -6.75 18.19
C ARG A 51 -6.02 -7.34 18.11
N TYR A 52 -6.28 -8.44 18.79
CA TYR A 52 -7.62 -9.03 18.86
C TYR A 52 -8.61 -8.12 19.59
N GLY A 53 -8.20 -7.44 20.64
CA GLY A 53 -9.02 -6.45 21.35
C GLY A 53 -9.46 -5.30 20.44
N GLN A 54 -8.54 -4.74 19.66
CA GLN A 54 -8.81 -3.69 18.68
C GLN A 54 -9.78 -4.17 17.59
N TRP A 55 -9.59 -5.39 17.07
CA TRP A 55 -10.46 -5.98 16.06
C TRP A 55 -11.88 -6.19 16.61
N LEU A 56 -12.02 -6.80 17.79
CA LEU A 56 -13.32 -6.97 18.45
C LEU A 56 -14.02 -5.61 18.74
N GLY A 57 -13.24 -4.59 19.08
CA GLY A 57 -13.72 -3.22 19.22
C GLY A 57 -14.29 -2.66 17.92
N ALA A 58 -13.60 -2.90 16.79
CA ALA A 58 -14.06 -2.48 15.47
C ALA A 58 -15.35 -3.21 15.02
N LEU A 59 -15.53 -4.48 15.42
CA LEU A 59 -16.79 -5.20 15.16
C LEU A 59 -17.98 -4.57 15.92
N LYS A 60 -17.76 -4.09 17.14
CA LYS A 60 -18.81 -3.40 17.94
C LYS A 60 -19.08 -2.00 17.42
N LYS A 61 -18.05 -1.29 16.98
CA LYS A 61 -18.13 0.07 16.41
C LYS A 61 -17.45 0.10 15.05
N PRO A 62 -18.17 -0.27 13.96
CA PRO A 62 -17.60 -0.31 12.63
C PRO A 62 -16.99 1.04 12.20
N PRO A 63 -15.86 1.01 11.51
CA PRO A 63 -15.22 2.23 11.02
C PRO A 63 -16.14 2.94 10.01
N ARG A 64 -16.03 4.26 9.96
CA ARG A 64 -16.75 5.10 9.01
C ARG A 64 -15.80 5.95 8.19
N MET A 65 -16.24 6.35 7.00
CA MET A 65 -15.48 7.30 6.19
C MET A 65 -15.63 8.71 6.74
N HIS A 66 -14.57 9.50 6.63
CA HIS A 66 -14.66 10.94 6.88
C HIS A 66 -15.41 11.60 5.73
N ALA A 67 -16.39 12.45 6.05
CA ALA A 67 -17.12 13.23 5.08
C ALA A 67 -16.59 14.67 5.02
N TYR A 68 -16.30 15.11 3.82
CA TYR A 68 -15.81 16.45 3.49
C TYR A 68 -16.95 17.28 2.91
N ALA A 69 -16.91 18.60 3.07
CA ALA A 69 -17.94 19.49 2.57
C ALA A 69 -18.06 19.43 1.03
N ASP A 70 -16.93 19.36 0.35
CA ASP A 70 -16.83 19.31 -1.10
C ASP A 70 -15.56 18.60 -1.58
N ARG A 71 -15.42 18.41 -2.91
CA ARG A 71 -14.24 17.79 -3.51
C ARG A 71 -12.96 18.60 -3.30
N ALA A 72 -13.05 19.92 -3.23
CA ALA A 72 -11.91 20.78 -2.98
C ALA A 72 -11.37 20.57 -1.55
N ALA A 73 -12.23 20.40 -0.56
CA ALA A 73 -11.85 20.05 0.80
C ALA A 73 -11.17 18.65 0.86
N PHE A 74 -11.65 17.69 0.09
CA PHE A 74 -11.00 16.39 -0.03
C PHE A 74 -9.64 16.49 -0.72
N ALA A 75 -9.51 17.25 -1.82
CA ALA A 75 -8.23 17.51 -2.50
C ALA A 75 -7.21 18.15 -1.56
N ARG A 76 -7.60 19.19 -0.81
CA ARG A 76 -6.74 19.80 0.21
C ARG A 76 -6.28 18.79 1.27
N ARG A 77 -7.13 17.85 1.65
CA ARG A 77 -6.75 16.79 2.59
C ARG A 77 -5.71 15.85 1.99
N LEU A 78 -5.82 15.48 0.72
CA LEU A 78 -4.81 14.67 0.02
C LEU A 78 -3.46 15.38 0.02
N MET A 79 -3.41 16.65 -0.37
CA MET A 79 -2.18 17.46 -0.36
C MET A 79 -1.57 17.63 1.04
N HIS A 80 -2.39 17.67 2.08
CA HIS A 80 -1.91 17.78 3.46
C HIS A 80 -1.22 16.49 3.93
N THR A 81 -1.63 15.34 3.41
CA THR A 81 -1.04 14.03 3.77
C THR A 81 0.09 13.61 2.86
N ASP A 82 0.18 14.23 1.69
CA ASP A 82 1.16 13.93 0.65
C ASP A 82 1.79 15.24 0.16
N ARG A 83 3.03 15.49 0.60
CA ARG A 83 3.72 16.76 0.38
C ARG A 83 4.21 17.00 -1.05
N PHE A 84 4.28 15.95 -1.86
CA PHE A 84 4.69 16.04 -3.27
C PHE A 84 3.52 16.05 -4.24
N LEU A 85 2.31 15.89 -3.72
CA LEU A 85 1.10 15.92 -4.53
C LEU A 85 0.77 17.35 -4.98
N THR A 86 0.76 17.59 -6.28
CA THR A 86 0.38 18.89 -6.84
C THR A 86 -1.13 19.13 -6.74
N ALA A 87 -1.55 20.40 -6.79
CA ALA A 87 -2.97 20.76 -6.77
C ALA A 87 -3.75 20.11 -7.92
N GLU A 88 -3.20 20.12 -9.13
CA GLU A 88 -3.80 19.49 -10.31
C GLU A 88 -4.05 17.99 -10.11
N ARG A 89 -3.02 17.27 -9.60
CA ARG A 89 -3.14 15.84 -9.30
C ARG A 89 -4.12 15.58 -8.16
N ALA A 90 -4.12 16.42 -7.13
CA ALA A 90 -5.07 16.30 -6.02
C ALA A 90 -6.52 16.48 -6.48
N GLU A 91 -6.80 17.41 -7.39
CA GLU A 91 -8.11 17.62 -8.00
C GLU A 91 -8.52 16.41 -8.86
N PHE A 92 -7.59 15.90 -9.68
CA PHE A 92 -7.80 14.66 -10.45
C PHE A 92 -8.16 13.49 -9.54
N LEU A 93 -7.38 13.26 -8.49
CA LEU A 93 -7.63 12.18 -7.53
C LEU A 93 -8.97 12.38 -6.79
N ALA A 94 -9.29 13.60 -6.36
CA ALA A 94 -10.54 13.91 -5.70
C ALA A 94 -11.77 13.67 -6.61
N LYS A 95 -11.62 13.86 -7.92
CA LYS A 95 -12.66 13.55 -8.89
C LYS A 95 -12.92 12.03 -8.99
N HIS A 96 -11.86 11.22 -8.97
CA HIS A 96 -11.93 9.79 -9.27
C HIS A 96 -11.99 8.89 -8.02
N LEU A 97 -11.42 9.33 -6.90
CA LEU A 97 -11.36 8.55 -5.66
C LEU A 97 -12.44 8.91 -4.65
N ALA A 98 -13.35 9.85 -4.97
CA ALA A 98 -14.39 10.28 -4.06
C ALA A 98 -15.79 10.17 -4.68
N ARG A 99 -16.75 9.93 -3.81
CA ARG A 99 -18.20 9.92 -4.13
C ARG A 99 -18.98 10.71 -3.11
N VAL A 100 -20.20 11.05 -3.44
CA VAL A 100 -21.19 11.57 -2.46
C VAL A 100 -21.65 10.42 -1.58
N GLY A 101 -21.78 10.66 -0.28
CA GLY A 101 -22.23 9.64 0.66
C GLY A 101 -22.23 10.11 2.11
N ASP A 102 -22.65 9.21 2.98
CA ASP A 102 -22.69 9.44 4.42
C ASP A 102 -21.38 9.02 5.09
N GLY A 103 -20.91 9.86 5.96
CA GLY A 103 -19.72 9.65 6.75
C GLY A 103 -19.79 10.35 8.10
N GLU A 104 -18.64 10.64 8.69
CA GLU A 104 -18.52 11.42 9.91
C GLU A 104 -17.67 12.68 9.66
N ASN A 105 -18.06 13.81 10.25
CA ASN A 105 -17.22 15.00 10.27
C ASN A 105 -16.11 14.87 11.33
N ARG A 106 -15.27 15.89 11.49
CA ARG A 106 -14.17 15.90 12.48
C ARG A 106 -14.65 15.75 13.94
N ALA A 107 -15.91 16.09 14.24
CA ALA A 107 -16.50 15.93 15.56
C ALA A 107 -17.13 14.53 15.76
N GLY A 108 -17.00 13.62 14.80
CA GLY A 108 -17.60 12.29 14.85
C GLY A 108 -19.12 12.26 14.63
N LEU A 109 -19.70 13.38 14.18
CA LEU A 109 -21.12 13.48 13.87
C LEU A 109 -21.39 13.03 12.44
N ARG A 110 -22.55 12.37 12.23
CA ARG A 110 -23.01 12.03 10.88
C ARG A 110 -23.07 13.26 9.98
N HIS A 111 -22.50 13.13 8.81
CA HIS A 111 -22.44 14.20 7.83
C HIS A 111 -22.58 13.62 6.43
N HIS A 112 -23.47 14.21 5.62
CA HIS A 112 -23.60 13.90 4.21
C HIS A 112 -22.68 14.81 3.42
N GLY A 113 -21.82 14.24 2.57
CA GLY A 113 -20.84 15.02 1.83
C GLY A 113 -19.99 14.16 0.91
N ILE A 114 -18.79 14.61 0.65
CA ILE A 114 -17.82 13.87 -0.16
C ILE A 114 -17.05 12.91 0.74
N ILE A 115 -17.08 11.64 0.41
CA ILE A 115 -16.35 10.58 1.10
C ILE A 115 -15.41 9.86 0.13
N TRP A 116 -14.35 9.27 0.64
CA TRP A 116 -13.49 8.39 -0.15
C TRP A 116 -14.29 7.18 -0.65
N ASN A 117 -14.07 6.79 -1.92
CA ASN A 117 -14.77 5.68 -2.57
C ASN A 117 -14.16 4.31 -2.23
N GLY A 118 -13.77 4.11 -0.98
CA GLY A 118 -13.27 2.85 -0.46
C GLY A 118 -14.23 2.21 0.52
N ASP A 119 -13.95 0.97 0.88
CA ASP A 119 -14.67 0.29 1.96
C ASP A 119 -14.14 0.81 3.32
N PRO A 120 -15.01 1.30 4.24
CA PRO A 120 -14.57 1.72 5.55
C PRO A 120 -13.90 0.61 6.37
N TRP A 121 -14.20 -0.65 6.14
CA TRP A 121 -13.56 -1.78 6.80
C TRP A 121 -12.06 -1.89 6.50
N HIS A 122 -11.58 -1.26 5.41
CA HIS A 122 -10.15 -1.11 5.16
C HIS A 122 -9.39 -0.41 6.30
N LYS A 123 -10.07 0.38 7.13
CA LYS A 123 -9.51 1.03 8.32
C LYS A 123 -9.51 0.15 9.57
N ALA A 124 -10.22 -0.96 9.55
CA ALA A 124 -10.24 -1.87 10.68
C ALA A 124 -8.92 -2.64 10.80
N PRO A 125 -8.41 -2.86 12.00
CA PRO A 125 -7.24 -3.71 12.18
C PRO A 125 -7.59 -5.15 11.80
N ALA A 126 -6.68 -5.83 11.09
CA ALA A 126 -6.79 -7.27 10.88
C ALA A 126 -6.66 -8.01 12.23
N PRO A 127 -7.38 -9.11 12.46
CA PRO A 127 -7.25 -9.88 13.70
C PRO A 127 -5.88 -10.57 13.82
N TYR A 128 -5.27 -10.91 12.70
CA TYR A 128 -3.99 -11.60 12.67
C TYR A 128 -2.81 -10.63 12.62
N LEU A 129 -1.76 -11.00 13.31
CA LEU A 129 -0.47 -10.33 13.22
C LEU A 129 0.16 -10.59 11.85
N PHE A 130 0.93 -9.63 11.37
CA PHE A 130 1.77 -9.83 10.19
C PHE A 130 2.97 -10.70 10.56
N ARG A 131 3.06 -11.87 9.94
CA ARG A 131 4.15 -12.83 10.15
C ARG A 131 5.23 -12.62 9.10
N LEU A 132 6.27 -11.87 9.46
CA LEU A 132 7.36 -11.59 8.53
C LEU A 132 8.08 -12.86 8.08
N GLU A 133 8.34 -13.79 9.00
CA GLU A 133 9.03 -15.04 8.71
C GLU A 133 8.27 -15.90 7.71
N GLU A 134 6.93 -15.95 7.84
CA GLU A 134 6.05 -16.64 6.88
C GLU A 134 6.10 -15.97 5.51
N SER A 135 6.04 -14.63 5.48
CA SER A 135 6.17 -13.86 4.24
C SER A 135 7.51 -14.09 3.56
N MET A 136 8.60 -14.06 4.31
CA MET A 136 9.95 -14.34 3.79
C MET A 136 10.09 -15.78 3.27
N ALA A 137 9.47 -16.75 3.93
CA ALA A 137 9.46 -18.14 3.46
C ALA A 137 8.71 -18.27 2.12
N ILE A 138 7.60 -17.54 1.96
CA ILE A 138 6.83 -17.48 0.71
C ILE A 138 7.64 -16.77 -0.38
N TRP A 139 8.28 -15.64 -0.07
CA TRP A 139 9.07 -14.88 -1.05
C TRP A 139 10.23 -15.69 -1.65
N ARG A 140 10.84 -16.59 -0.87
CA ARG A 140 11.90 -17.51 -1.36
C ARG A 140 11.40 -18.50 -2.41
N GLN A 141 10.09 -18.67 -2.58
CA GLN A 141 9.49 -19.51 -3.63
C GLN A 141 9.24 -18.75 -4.93
N ILE A 142 9.46 -17.43 -4.96
CA ILE A 142 9.26 -16.62 -6.16
C ILE A 142 10.37 -16.93 -7.16
N ILE A 143 9.99 -17.37 -8.35
CA ILE A 143 10.90 -17.71 -9.44
C ILE A 143 10.93 -16.66 -10.58
N CYS A 144 9.93 -15.77 -10.61
CA CYS A 144 9.85 -14.73 -11.62
C CYS A 144 10.68 -13.50 -11.21
N PRO A 145 11.03 -12.62 -12.18
CA PRO A 145 11.64 -11.32 -11.85
C PRO A 145 10.73 -10.46 -10.97
N VAL A 146 11.34 -9.77 -10.01
CA VAL A 146 10.68 -8.83 -9.10
C VAL A 146 11.34 -7.47 -9.21
N LEU A 147 10.54 -6.42 -9.30
CA LEU A 147 11.00 -5.04 -9.20
C LEU A 147 10.43 -4.40 -7.94
N TRP A 148 11.29 -3.88 -7.09
CA TRP A 148 10.95 -3.00 -5.99
C TRP A 148 11.13 -1.55 -6.40
N VAL A 149 10.08 -0.73 -6.23
CA VAL A 149 10.14 0.71 -6.51
C VAL A 149 9.82 1.47 -5.22
N ALA A 150 10.74 2.33 -4.81
CA ALA A 150 10.64 3.08 -3.58
C ALA A 150 10.73 4.59 -3.81
N GLY A 151 9.95 5.37 -3.07
CA GLY A 151 10.11 6.82 -2.98
C GLY A 151 11.28 7.18 -2.06
N ARG A 152 12.23 8.00 -2.52
CA ARG A 152 13.40 8.36 -1.70
C ARG A 152 13.05 9.07 -0.39
N GLN A 153 11.92 9.74 -0.35
CA GLN A 153 11.44 10.46 0.82
C GLN A 153 10.34 9.70 1.58
N SER A 154 10.09 8.45 1.21
CA SER A 154 9.05 7.62 1.79
C SER A 154 9.25 7.42 3.30
N TRP A 155 8.16 7.52 4.03
CA TRP A 155 8.15 7.16 5.46
C TRP A 155 8.46 5.67 5.68
N VAL A 156 8.10 4.81 4.72
CA VAL A 156 8.42 3.37 4.77
C VAL A 156 9.94 3.16 4.78
N ILE A 157 10.65 3.88 3.91
CA ILE A 157 12.12 3.81 3.85
C ILE A 157 12.76 4.35 5.13
N ARG A 158 12.21 5.44 5.70
CA ARG A 158 12.66 5.95 7.00
C ARG A 158 12.46 4.94 8.13
N ASP A 159 11.35 4.19 8.09
CA ASP A 159 11.06 3.13 9.06
C ASP A 159 12.06 1.96 8.92
N PHE A 160 12.40 1.53 7.70
CA PHE A 160 13.49 0.56 7.47
C PHE A 160 14.84 1.06 7.99
N GLY A 161 15.14 2.34 7.83
CA GLY A 161 16.38 2.93 8.35
C GLY A 161 16.54 2.81 9.86
N GLN A 162 15.47 2.58 10.61
CA GLN A 162 15.51 2.31 12.05
C GLN A 162 15.81 0.85 12.39
N ARG A 163 15.84 -0.02 11.41
CA ARG A 163 16.10 -1.47 11.53
C ARG A 163 17.22 -1.90 10.59
N PRO A 164 18.49 -1.65 10.94
CA PRO A 164 19.64 -2.00 10.11
C PRO A 164 19.60 -3.49 9.69
N GLY A 165 19.83 -3.75 8.40
CA GLY A 165 19.84 -5.10 7.83
C GLY A 165 18.47 -5.69 7.49
N ASP A 166 17.34 -5.05 7.88
CA ASP A 166 15.99 -5.56 7.58
C ASP A 166 15.68 -5.49 6.07
N TRP A 167 16.11 -4.40 5.41
CA TRP A 167 15.93 -4.23 3.97
C TRP A 167 16.67 -5.31 3.17
N GLU A 168 17.93 -5.51 3.45
CA GLU A 168 18.80 -6.49 2.79
C GLU A 168 18.33 -7.91 3.07
N ALA A 169 17.90 -8.21 4.29
CA ALA A 169 17.37 -9.53 4.66
C ALA A 169 16.10 -9.87 3.88
N ARG A 170 15.25 -8.88 3.61
CA ARG A 170 14.04 -9.07 2.79
C ARG A 170 14.39 -9.25 1.33
N GLN A 171 15.29 -8.43 0.78
CA GLN A 171 15.76 -8.57 -0.60
C GLN A 171 16.41 -9.95 -0.86
N ALA A 172 17.18 -10.44 0.09
CA ALA A 172 17.84 -11.75 0.00
C ALA A 172 16.86 -12.95 -0.11
N CYS A 173 15.57 -12.71 0.11
CA CYS A 173 14.54 -13.73 -0.11
C CYS A 173 14.20 -13.95 -1.59
N PHE A 174 14.56 -13.02 -2.46
CA PHE A 174 14.20 -13.06 -3.88
C PHE A 174 15.40 -13.50 -4.72
N ALA A 175 15.24 -14.50 -5.57
CA ALA A 175 16.31 -14.95 -6.45
C ALA A 175 16.68 -13.91 -7.53
N ASN A 176 15.73 -13.10 -7.96
CA ASN A 176 15.90 -12.07 -8.98
C ASN A 176 15.08 -10.83 -8.60
N VAL A 177 15.65 -9.97 -7.76
CA VAL A 177 15.07 -8.68 -7.40
C VAL A 177 15.93 -7.53 -7.92
N ARG A 178 15.28 -6.53 -8.47
CA ARG A 178 15.87 -5.23 -8.83
C ARG A 178 15.18 -4.15 -8.02
N GLU A 179 15.87 -3.06 -7.74
CA GLU A 179 15.28 -1.89 -7.11
C GLU A 179 15.46 -0.63 -7.95
N GLU A 180 14.44 0.21 -7.90
CA GLU A 180 14.43 1.53 -8.52
C GLU A 180 13.94 2.56 -7.51
N TRP A 181 14.47 3.75 -7.60
CA TRP A 181 14.19 4.84 -6.66
C TRP A 181 13.61 6.04 -7.38
N VAL A 182 12.50 6.56 -6.85
CA VAL A 182 11.81 7.73 -7.40
C VAL A 182 12.12 8.93 -6.53
N ASP A 183 12.69 9.97 -7.12
CA ASP A 183 12.96 11.24 -6.45
C ASP A 183 11.68 12.06 -6.28
N GLN A 184 11.66 12.93 -5.25
CA GLN A 184 10.50 13.76 -4.93
C GLN A 184 9.20 12.94 -4.80
N ALA A 185 9.30 11.79 -4.14
CA ALA A 185 8.20 10.88 -3.92
C ALA A 185 8.22 10.33 -2.50
N ASP A 186 7.05 10.29 -1.88
CA ASP A 186 6.79 9.60 -0.62
C ASP A 186 6.10 8.25 -0.90
N HIS A 187 5.41 7.68 0.07
CA HIS A 187 4.72 6.38 -0.03
C HIS A 187 3.74 6.29 -1.22
N MET A 188 3.13 7.40 -1.61
CA MET A 188 2.20 7.45 -2.75
C MET A 188 2.92 7.83 -4.06
N LEU A 189 4.09 7.26 -4.31
CA LEU A 189 4.98 7.63 -5.42
C LEU A 189 4.29 7.70 -6.79
N HIS A 190 3.28 6.88 -7.04
CA HIS A 190 2.49 6.89 -8.28
C HIS A 190 1.50 8.08 -8.39
N HIS A 191 1.24 8.75 -7.27
CA HIS A 191 0.54 10.04 -7.26
C HIS A 191 1.52 11.20 -7.39
N ASP A 192 2.70 11.07 -6.76
CA ASP A 192 3.74 12.08 -6.74
C ASP A 192 4.43 12.23 -8.09
N GLN A 193 4.83 11.11 -8.69
CA GLN A 193 5.61 11.05 -9.93
C GLN A 193 5.02 10.03 -10.92
N PRO A 194 3.77 10.20 -11.38
CA PRO A 194 3.08 9.19 -12.19
C PRO A 194 3.80 8.84 -13.49
N ALA A 195 4.38 9.83 -14.18
CA ALA A 195 5.08 9.59 -15.44
C ALA A 195 6.36 8.78 -15.24
N GLU A 196 7.13 9.08 -14.19
CA GLU A 196 8.36 8.36 -13.88
C GLU A 196 8.05 6.93 -13.42
N VAL A 197 7.05 6.74 -12.56
CA VAL A 197 6.62 5.41 -12.13
C VAL A 197 6.11 4.59 -13.31
N ALA A 198 5.32 5.18 -14.21
CA ALA A 198 4.86 4.49 -15.43
C ALA A 198 6.04 4.05 -16.28
N ARG A 199 7.01 4.94 -16.54
CA ARG A 199 8.23 4.62 -17.32
C ARG A 199 9.02 3.46 -16.71
N ILE A 200 9.21 3.46 -15.38
CA ILE A 200 9.91 2.38 -14.67
C ILE A 200 9.16 1.06 -14.80
N VAL A 201 7.85 1.08 -14.59
CA VAL A 201 6.99 -0.11 -14.68
C VAL A 201 7.00 -0.67 -16.11
N GLU A 202 6.75 0.17 -17.12
CA GLU A 202 6.72 -0.23 -18.53
C GLU A 202 8.06 -0.82 -18.97
N ALA A 203 9.18 -0.21 -18.59
CA ALA A 203 10.52 -0.72 -18.92
C ALA A 203 10.81 -2.11 -18.31
N PHE A 204 10.12 -2.47 -17.22
CA PHE A 204 10.30 -3.76 -16.56
C PHE A 204 9.36 -4.84 -17.07
N ILE A 205 8.11 -4.48 -17.34
CA ILE A 205 7.11 -5.48 -17.76
C ILE A 205 7.04 -5.67 -19.29
N GLY A 206 7.65 -4.79 -20.09
CA GLY A 206 7.70 -4.87 -21.55
C GLY A 206 6.41 -4.41 -22.22
#